data_3161872c21b5fe9c4fea1faca76836ea
#
_entry.id   3161872c21b5fe9c4fea1faca76836ea
#
_cell.length_a   1.000
_cell.length_b   1.000
_cell.length_c   1.000
_cell.angle_alpha   90.00
_cell.angle_beta   90.00
_cell.angle_gamma   90.00
#
_symmetry.space_group_name_H-M   'P 1'
#
loop_
_entity.id
_entity.type
_entity.pdbx_description
1 polymer ?
#
loop_
_entity_poly.entity_id
_entity_poly.type
_entity_poly.pdbx_seq_one_letter_code
_entity_poly.pdbx_strand_id
1 'polypeptide(L)' 'MNITAAKYVNDPANVKAVSITATIDGDILFIPLDLANRHYAEIMRQVEAGELTIEPADEPE' A
#
# COMPACT_ATOMS: atom_id res chain seq x y z
N MET A 1 9.52 7.80 -8.96
CA MET A 1 9.12 7.12 -7.71
C MET A 1 9.37 5.63 -7.87
N ASN A 2 10.29 5.09 -7.09
CA ASN A 2 10.69 3.69 -7.19
C ASN A 2 10.11 2.91 -6.02
N ILE A 3 8.99 2.22 -6.27
CA ILE A 3 8.29 1.44 -5.25
C ILE A 3 8.76 0.00 -5.34
N THR A 4 9.42 -0.49 -4.28
CA THR A 4 9.98 -1.83 -4.27
C THR A 4 9.11 -2.84 -3.53
N ALA A 5 8.23 -2.37 -2.64
CA ALA A 5 7.33 -3.24 -1.90
C ALA A 5 6.11 -2.45 -1.45
N ALA A 6 4.99 -3.13 -1.32
CA ALA A 6 3.76 -2.54 -0.79
C ALA A 6 2.96 -3.63 -0.06
N LYS A 7 2.33 -3.25 1.04
CA LYS A 7 1.55 -4.17 1.85
C LYS A 7 0.38 -3.44 2.51
N TYR A 8 -0.79 -4.05 2.52
CA TYR A 8 -1.95 -3.49 3.20
C TYR A 8 -1.77 -3.52 4.72
N VAL A 9 -2.32 -2.51 5.39
CA VAL A 9 -2.36 -2.44 6.85
C VAL A 9 -3.81 -2.45 7.28
N ASN A 10 -4.18 -3.40 8.15
CA ASN A 10 -5.53 -3.52 8.66
C ASN A 10 -5.73 -2.71 9.92
N ASP A 11 -6.96 -2.19 10.10
CA ASP A 11 -7.42 -1.67 11.39
C ASP A 11 -7.70 -2.88 12.29
N PRO A 12 -7.01 -3.02 13.44
CA PRO A 12 -7.23 -4.16 14.32
C PRO A 12 -8.65 -4.26 14.88
N ALA A 13 -9.37 -3.13 14.94
CA ALA A 13 -10.75 -3.14 15.43
C ALA A 13 -11.75 -3.64 14.39
N ASN A 14 -11.49 -3.39 13.11
CA ASN A 14 -12.43 -3.71 12.03
C ASN A 14 -11.94 -4.77 11.06
N VAL A 15 -10.71 -5.19 11.17
CA VAL A 15 -10.07 -6.13 10.24
C VAL A 15 -10.22 -5.69 8.79
N LYS A 16 -10.13 -4.39 8.57
CA LYS A 16 -10.34 -3.76 7.27
C LYS A 16 -9.10 -2.98 6.88
N ALA A 17 -8.70 -3.06 5.61
CA ALA A 17 -7.55 -2.30 5.15
C ALA A 17 -7.82 -0.81 5.30
N VAL A 18 -6.93 -0.09 5.98
CA VAL A 18 -7.05 1.36 6.21
C VAL A 18 -5.93 2.14 5.57
N SER A 19 -4.81 1.49 5.25
CA SER A 19 -3.68 2.14 4.61
C SER A 19 -2.78 1.10 3.95
N ILE A 20 -1.73 1.60 3.29
CA ILE A 20 -0.70 0.75 2.69
C ILE A 20 0.64 1.19 3.25
N THR A 21 1.48 0.24 3.64
CA THR A 21 2.88 0.48 3.94
C THR A 21 3.66 0.17 2.68
N ALA A 22 4.39 1.14 2.15
CA ALA A 22 5.15 0.96 0.93
C ALA A 22 6.60 1.41 1.13
N THR A 23 7.52 0.69 0.49
CA THR A 23 8.92 1.09 0.44
C THR A 23 9.14 1.83 -0.86
N ILE A 24 9.39 3.12 -0.77
CA ILE A 24 9.55 4.02 -1.90
C ILE A 24 10.92 4.69 -1.81
N ASP A 25 11.75 4.47 -2.83
CA ASP A 25 13.12 5.00 -2.87
C ASP A 25 13.94 4.67 -1.61
N GLY A 26 13.68 3.50 -1.03
CA GLY A 26 14.38 3.02 0.16
C GLY A 26 13.76 3.46 1.48
N ASP A 27 12.71 4.27 1.45
CA ASP A 27 12.01 4.74 2.66
C ASP A 27 10.68 4.05 2.81
N ILE A 28 10.33 3.69 4.04
CA ILE A 28 9.04 3.08 4.34
C ILE A 28 8.04 4.19 4.68
N LEU A 29 6.94 4.23 3.94
CA LEU A 29 5.91 5.25 4.09
C LEU A 29 4.55 4.61 4.35
N PHE A 30 3.74 5.28 5.19
CA PHE A 30 2.35 4.90 5.39
C PHE A 30 1.48 5.75 4.45
N ILE A 31 0.69 5.10 3.63
CA ILE A 31 -0.07 5.76 2.56
C ILE A 31 -1.55 5.49 2.76
N PRO A 32 -2.39 6.52 2.89
CA PRO A 32 -3.84 6.33 3.04
C PRO A 32 -4.46 5.80 1.74
N LEU A 33 -5.58 5.12 1.87
CA LEU A 33 -6.33 4.61 0.70
C LEU A 33 -7.17 5.73 0.10
N ASP A 34 -6.51 6.72 -0.48
CA ASP A 34 -7.13 7.91 -1.03
C ASP A 34 -6.54 8.22 -2.40
N LEU A 35 -7.36 8.19 -3.44
CA LEU A 35 -6.91 8.45 -4.80
C LEU A 35 -6.39 9.87 -5.00
N ALA A 36 -6.74 10.80 -4.10
CA ALA A 36 -6.17 12.13 -4.13
C ALA A 36 -4.71 12.15 -3.65
N ASN A 37 -4.26 11.10 -2.97
CA ASN A 37 -2.87 10.95 -2.56
C ASN A 37 -2.04 10.44 -3.73
N ARG A 38 -1.00 11.20 -4.12
CA ARG A 38 -0.20 10.85 -5.29
C ARG A 38 0.53 9.51 -5.14
N HIS A 39 0.95 9.16 -3.93
CA HIS A 39 1.63 7.88 -3.69
C HIS A 39 0.66 6.71 -3.90
N TYR A 40 -0.55 6.84 -3.40
CA TYR A 40 -1.57 5.80 -3.58
C TYR A 40 -1.94 5.66 -5.06
N ALA A 41 -2.12 6.78 -5.76
CA ALA A 41 -2.45 6.78 -7.18
C ALA A 41 -1.34 6.09 -7.99
N GLU A 42 -0.08 6.36 -7.68
CA GLU A 42 1.05 5.74 -8.36
C GLU A 42 1.11 4.23 -8.06
N ILE A 43 0.85 3.83 -6.82
CA ILE A 43 0.81 2.42 -6.45
C ILE A 43 -0.26 1.69 -7.27
N MET A 44 -1.46 2.26 -7.35
CA MET A 44 -2.54 1.67 -8.13
C MET A 44 -2.20 1.58 -9.62
N ARG A 45 -1.56 2.62 -10.16
CA ARG A 45 -1.14 2.61 -11.55
C ARG A 45 -0.18 1.45 -11.84
N GLN A 46 0.79 1.23 -10.95
CA GLN A 46 1.76 0.15 -11.12
C GLN A 46 1.14 -1.22 -10.94
N VAL A 47 0.18 -1.34 -10.04
CA VAL A 47 -0.56 -2.59 -9.85
C VAL A 47 -1.34 -2.94 -11.10
N GLU A 48 -2.03 -1.97 -11.70
CA GLU A 48 -2.78 -2.19 -12.94
C GLU A 48 -1.86 -2.52 -14.12
N ALA A 49 -0.66 -1.97 -14.13
CA ALA A 49 0.32 -2.26 -15.18
C ALA A 49 1.02 -3.60 -14.98
N GLY A 50 0.77 -4.28 -13.87
CA GLY A 50 1.42 -5.55 -13.56
C GLY A 50 2.87 -5.41 -13.07
N GLU A 51 3.27 -4.20 -12.70
CA GLU A 51 4.63 -3.91 -12.25
C GLU A 51 4.79 -4.03 -10.73
N LEU A 52 3.68 -4.01 -10.00
CA LEU A 52 3.69 -4.04 -8.54
C LEU A 52 2.56 -4.92 -8.03
N THR A 53 2.82 -5.67 -6.97
CA THR A 53 1.81 -6.44 -6.27
C THR A 53 1.73 -5.94 -4.84
N ILE A 54 0.52 -5.64 -4.36
CA ILE A 54 0.30 -5.25 -2.98
C ILE A 54 0.04 -6.52 -2.17
N GLU A 55 0.89 -6.80 -1.20
CA GLU A 55 0.72 -7.97 -0.35
C GLU A 55 -0.49 -7.80 0.57
N PRO A 56 -1.18 -8.89 0.91
CA PRO A 56 -2.29 -8.80 1.87
C PRO A 56 -1.76 -8.44 3.25
N ALA A 57 -2.62 -7.77 4.02
CA ALA A 57 -2.29 -7.43 5.40
C ALA A 57 -2.17 -8.70 6.24
N ASP A 58 -1.36 -8.61 7.32
CA ASP A 58 -1.29 -9.70 8.28
C ASP A 58 -2.64 -9.83 8.97
N GLU A 59 -3.19 -11.04 8.97
CA GLU A 59 -4.47 -11.28 9.63
C GLU A 59 -4.26 -11.43 11.13
N PRO A 60 -5.12 -10.80 11.95
CA PRO A 60 -5.08 -11.07 13.38
C PRO A 60 -5.52 -12.50 13.65
N GLU A 61 -4.81 -13.16 14.51
CA GLU A 61 -5.15 -14.52 14.92
C GLU A 61 -6.09 -14.51 16.11
#